data_85af11e4dad18335cd83b3ebec091f1a
#
_entry.id   85af11e4dad18335cd83b3ebec091f1a
#
_cell.length_a   1.000
_cell.length_b   1.000
_cell.length_c   1.000
_cell.angle_alpha   90.00
_cell.angle_beta   90.00
_cell.angle_gamma   90.00
#
_symmetry.space_group_name_H-M   'P 1'
#
loop_
_entity.id
_entity.type
_entity.pdbx_description
1 polymer ?
#
loop_
_entity_poly.entity_id
_entity_poly.type
_entity_poly.pdbx_seq_one_letter_code
_entity_poly.pdbx_strand_id
1 'polypeptide(L)'
;NIVDIPPVDGCDLLSTIDVGMQDICEKALTDKLKELNASVGVAVLMEVATGEVKAIVNMTKAGDGNYYEMRNNAISDMLEPGSTFKTASIMVALEDGKITPETEVDTGNGIMMMYGSKMRDHNWHRGGYGKINVTRILEVSSNVGVSYLIDKHYKDNPQKYVDGLKRMSIDQPLHLQISGEGKPNIKGPKERYFAKTTLPWMSIGYETQVPPLNILTFYNAIANNGVMTVSYTHLTLPTT
;
A
#
# COMPACT_ATOMS: atom_id res chain seq x y z
N ASN A 1 11.17 48.78 21.88
CA ASN A 1 11.60 47.77 22.85
C ASN A 1 11.88 46.51 22.07
N ILE A 2 13.16 46.14 22.00
CA ILE A 2 13.58 44.81 21.52
C ILE A 2 13.35 43.85 22.69
N VAL A 3 12.46 42.89 22.52
CA VAL A 3 12.28 41.80 23.50
C VAL A 3 13.28 40.71 23.11
N ASP A 4 14.28 40.53 23.91
CA ASP A 4 15.26 39.44 23.79
C ASP A 4 14.61 38.18 24.37
N ILE A 5 14.23 37.22 23.50
CA ILE A 5 13.69 35.93 23.92
C ILE A 5 14.89 34.98 23.97
N PRO A 6 15.30 34.50 25.15
CA PRO A 6 16.41 33.55 25.25
C PRO A 6 16.07 32.24 24.50
N PRO A 7 17.06 31.58 23.87
CA PRO A 7 16.84 30.29 23.24
C PRO A 7 16.44 29.25 24.31
N VAL A 8 15.56 28.34 23.93
CA VAL A 8 15.18 27.17 24.74
C VAL A 8 15.90 25.97 24.17
N ASP A 9 16.54 25.19 25.02
CA ASP A 9 17.22 23.95 24.63
C ASP A 9 16.22 22.97 24.00
N GLY A 10 16.64 22.27 22.97
CA GLY A 10 15.85 21.22 22.33
C GLY A 10 15.79 19.94 23.18
N CYS A 11 15.00 18.97 22.71
CA CYS A 11 14.93 17.64 23.32
C CYS A 11 15.70 16.63 22.48
N ASP A 12 16.22 15.59 23.12
CA ASP A 12 16.77 14.45 22.41
C ASP A 12 15.65 13.64 21.75
N LEU A 13 15.90 13.11 20.55
CA LEU A 13 15.01 12.24 19.83
C LEU A 13 15.58 10.82 19.82
N LEU A 14 14.90 9.89 20.46
CA LEU A 14 15.22 8.47 20.36
C LEU A 14 14.36 7.85 19.26
N SER A 15 14.99 7.39 18.18
CA SER A 15 14.31 6.73 17.08
C SER A 15 14.43 5.21 17.17
N THR A 16 13.54 4.49 16.46
CA THR A 16 13.57 3.02 16.34
C THR A 16 14.49 2.54 15.20
N ILE A 17 15.10 3.47 14.48
CA ILE A 17 15.96 3.17 13.31
C ILE A 17 17.23 2.45 13.79
N ASP A 18 17.51 1.31 13.13
CA ASP A 18 18.77 0.61 13.21
C ASP A 18 19.70 1.09 12.09
N VAL A 19 20.82 1.68 12.45
CA VAL A 19 21.76 2.31 11.49
C VAL A 19 22.29 1.29 10.49
N GLY A 20 22.60 0.06 10.93
CA GLY A 20 23.11 -0.98 10.04
C GLY A 20 22.04 -1.44 9.03
N MET A 21 20.79 -1.59 9.45
CA MET A 21 19.67 -1.90 8.56
C MET A 21 19.38 -0.76 7.60
N GLN A 22 19.46 0.50 8.07
CA GLN A 22 19.28 1.69 7.24
C GLN A 22 20.30 1.73 6.10
N ASP A 23 21.60 1.53 6.42
CA ASP A 23 22.70 1.54 5.44
C ASP A 23 22.53 0.43 4.38
N ILE A 24 22.12 -0.77 4.80
CA ILE A 24 21.88 -1.89 3.88
C ILE A 24 20.71 -1.57 2.94
N CYS A 25 19.60 -1.05 3.48
CA CYS A 25 18.42 -0.68 2.69
C CYS A 25 18.74 0.46 1.72
N GLU A 26 19.49 1.48 2.15
CA GLU A 26 19.89 2.61 1.31
C GLU A 26 20.75 2.15 0.13
N LYS A 27 21.78 1.33 0.43
CA LYS A 27 22.64 0.79 -0.61
C LYS A 27 21.86 -0.05 -1.60
N ALA A 28 21.05 -0.99 -1.14
CA ALA A 28 20.26 -1.88 -2.00
C ALA A 28 19.27 -1.11 -2.88
N LEU A 29 18.56 -0.14 -2.31
CA LEU A 29 17.63 0.71 -3.04
C LEU A 29 18.36 1.55 -4.10
N THR A 30 19.44 2.22 -3.73
CA THR A 30 20.21 3.09 -4.62
C THR A 30 20.79 2.32 -5.78
N ASP A 31 21.38 1.14 -5.54
CA ASP A 31 21.92 0.27 -6.58
C ASP A 31 20.82 -0.13 -7.58
N LYS A 32 19.61 -0.48 -7.06
CA LYS A 32 18.49 -0.87 -7.92
C LYS A 32 17.90 0.30 -8.70
N LEU A 33 17.82 1.48 -8.11
CA LEU A 33 17.37 2.69 -8.80
C LEU A 33 18.31 3.08 -9.95
N LYS A 34 19.63 2.93 -9.77
CA LYS A 34 20.63 3.13 -10.83
C LYS A 34 20.47 2.12 -11.95
N GLU A 35 20.32 0.83 -11.62
CA GLU A 35 20.11 -0.25 -12.59
C GLU A 35 18.88 0.01 -13.46
N LEU A 36 17.75 0.42 -12.83
CA LEU A 36 16.50 0.66 -13.52
C LEU A 36 16.36 2.06 -14.13
N ASN A 37 17.32 2.94 -13.86
CA ASN A 37 17.25 4.37 -14.20
C ASN A 37 15.94 5.02 -13.69
N ALA A 38 15.44 4.59 -12.54
CA ALA A 38 14.20 5.08 -11.96
C ALA A 38 14.40 6.44 -11.29
N SER A 39 13.35 7.28 -11.26
CA SER A 39 13.45 8.64 -10.71
C SER A 39 13.32 8.68 -9.19
N VAL A 40 12.54 7.80 -8.60
CA VAL A 40 12.23 7.76 -7.16
C VAL A 40 12.11 6.32 -6.70
N GLY A 41 12.51 6.07 -5.48
CA GLY A 41 12.30 4.78 -4.82
C GLY A 41 12.20 4.92 -3.31
N VAL A 42 11.52 3.95 -2.71
CA VAL A 42 11.29 3.86 -1.28
C VAL A 42 11.60 2.44 -0.82
N ALA A 43 12.28 2.32 0.31
CA ALA A 43 12.42 1.05 1.03
C ALA A 43 12.11 1.28 2.51
N VAL A 44 11.21 0.48 3.07
CA VAL A 44 10.87 0.53 4.49
C VAL A 44 10.97 -0.87 5.08
N LEU A 45 11.65 -1.00 6.19
CA LEU A 45 11.76 -2.22 6.98
C LEU A 45 11.05 -2.01 8.32
N MET A 46 10.12 -2.90 8.64
CA MET A 46 9.32 -2.85 9.85
C MET A 46 9.42 -4.18 10.60
N GLU A 47 9.60 -4.11 11.91
CA GLU A 47 9.57 -5.29 12.78
C GLU A 47 8.12 -5.75 12.98
N VAL A 48 7.83 -7.03 12.72
CA VAL A 48 6.46 -7.54 12.72
C VAL A 48 5.79 -7.41 14.08
N ALA A 49 6.47 -7.83 15.15
CA ALA A 49 5.89 -7.92 16.47
C ALA A 49 5.56 -6.56 17.11
N THR A 50 6.41 -5.56 16.87
CA THR A 50 6.32 -4.23 17.52
C THR A 50 5.72 -3.17 16.58
N GLY A 51 5.81 -3.38 15.26
CA GLY A 51 5.52 -2.37 14.26
C GLY A 51 6.60 -1.29 14.16
N GLU A 52 7.73 -1.44 14.84
CA GLU A 52 8.83 -0.47 14.79
C GLU A 52 9.46 -0.40 13.42
N VAL A 53 9.60 0.81 12.89
CA VAL A 53 10.34 1.06 11.65
C VAL A 53 11.83 1.00 11.95
N LYS A 54 12.51 0.00 11.41
CA LYS A 54 13.96 -0.23 11.58
C LYS A 54 14.78 0.42 10.48
N ALA A 55 14.19 0.63 9.30
CA ALA A 55 14.79 1.43 8.23
C ALA A 55 13.69 2.11 7.41
N ILE A 56 13.96 3.33 6.96
CA ILE A 56 13.08 4.08 6.05
C ILE A 56 13.95 4.93 5.12
N VAL A 57 14.00 4.53 3.87
CA VAL A 57 14.87 5.13 2.85
C VAL A 57 14.03 5.70 1.73
N ASN A 58 14.31 6.94 1.35
CA ASN A 58 13.60 7.67 0.31
C ASN A 58 14.60 8.29 -0.66
N MET A 59 14.82 7.69 -1.82
CA MET A 59 15.81 8.16 -2.78
C MET A 59 15.14 8.79 -3.99
N THR A 60 15.59 10.00 -4.32
CA THR A 60 15.14 10.74 -5.50
C THR A 60 16.35 11.09 -6.37
N LYS A 61 16.23 10.84 -7.67
CA LYS A 61 17.26 11.19 -8.66
C LYS A 61 17.32 12.70 -8.84
N ALA A 62 18.47 13.28 -8.59
CA ALA A 62 18.72 14.71 -8.79
C ALA A 62 19.18 15.02 -10.22
N GLY A 63 19.28 16.29 -10.54
CA GLY A 63 19.70 16.78 -11.87
C GLY A 63 21.13 16.42 -12.27
N ASP A 64 21.99 16.10 -11.29
CA ASP A 64 23.36 15.59 -11.49
C ASP A 64 23.43 14.08 -11.78
N GLY A 65 22.26 13.41 -11.75
CA GLY A 65 22.14 11.96 -11.97
C GLY A 65 22.37 11.11 -10.73
N ASN A 66 22.72 11.70 -9.59
CA ASN A 66 22.87 11.01 -8.31
C ASN A 66 21.51 10.93 -7.58
N TYR A 67 21.48 10.09 -6.53
CA TYR A 67 20.29 9.87 -5.71
C TYR A 67 20.53 10.42 -4.30
N TYR A 68 19.53 11.14 -3.80
CA TYR A 68 19.58 11.80 -2.49
C TYR A 68 18.25 11.63 -1.76
N GLU A 69 18.28 11.62 -0.44
CA GLU A 69 17.09 11.79 0.37
C GLU A 69 16.65 13.25 0.32
N MET A 70 15.44 13.50 -0.21
CA MET A 70 14.89 14.84 -0.37
C MET A 70 13.57 15.02 0.37
N ARG A 71 12.69 14.03 0.30
CA ARG A 71 11.36 14.02 0.90
C ARG A 71 11.04 12.62 1.41
N ASN A 72 10.28 12.51 2.48
CA ASN A 72 9.82 11.23 2.98
C ASN A 72 8.64 10.70 2.13
N ASN A 73 8.97 10.15 0.96
CA ASN A 73 7.99 9.62 0.01
C ASN A 73 7.23 8.42 0.57
N ALA A 74 7.84 7.66 1.51
CA ALA A 74 7.20 6.51 2.16
C ALA A 74 5.90 6.88 2.87
N ILE A 75 5.81 8.09 3.42
CA ILE A 75 4.62 8.57 4.15
C ILE A 75 3.79 9.57 3.37
N SER A 76 4.38 10.27 2.40
CA SER A 76 3.73 11.41 1.73
C SER A 76 3.18 11.10 0.35
N ASP A 77 3.73 10.10 -0.36
CA ASP A 77 3.33 9.84 -1.73
C ASP A 77 2.02 9.07 -1.80
N MET A 78 1.03 9.73 -2.38
CA MET A 78 -0.28 9.15 -2.62
C MET A 78 -0.25 8.37 -3.94
N LEU A 79 0.06 7.07 -3.84
CA LEU A 79 0.24 6.20 -4.99
C LEU A 79 -0.89 5.19 -5.12
N GLU A 80 -1.17 4.78 -6.35
CA GLU A 80 -2.00 3.61 -6.61
C GLU A 80 -1.21 2.35 -6.22
N PRO A 81 -1.65 1.58 -5.22
CA PRO A 81 -0.88 0.45 -4.70
C PRO A 81 -0.77 -0.73 -5.67
N GLY A 82 -1.58 -0.71 -6.73
CA GLY A 82 -1.59 -1.78 -7.74
C GLY A 82 -1.83 -3.16 -7.11
N SER A 83 -1.17 -4.17 -7.63
CA SER A 83 -1.41 -5.57 -7.23
C SER A 83 -1.18 -5.90 -5.76
N THR A 84 -0.49 -5.06 -5.00
CA THR A 84 -0.38 -5.23 -3.54
C THR A 84 -1.72 -5.06 -2.84
N PHE A 85 -2.68 -4.40 -3.46
CA PHE A 85 -4.03 -4.20 -2.92
C PHE A 85 -4.95 -5.42 -3.05
N LYS A 86 -4.63 -6.36 -3.93
CA LYS A 86 -5.47 -7.55 -4.19
C LYS A 86 -5.71 -8.40 -2.95
N THR A 87 -4.73 -8.49 -2.07
CA THR A 87 -4.87 -9.19 -0.79
C THR A 87 -6.01 -8.60 0.03
N ALA A 88 -6.06 -7.27 0.16
CA ALA A 88 -7.15 -6.60 0.87
C ALA A 88 -8.52 -6.87 0.22
N SER A 89 -8.59 -6.83 -1.10
CA SER A 89 -9.81 -7.11 -1.85
C SER A 89 -10.34 -8.54 -1.60
N ILE A 90 -9.45 -9.52 -1.65
CA ILE A 90 -9.81 -10.92 -1.40
C ILE A 90 -10.18 -11.13 0.07
N MET A 91 -9.49 -10.49 1.02
CA MET A 91 -9.83 -10.57 2.45
C MET A 91 -11.25 -10.06 2.72
N VAL A 92 -11.69 -8.96 2.09
CA VAL A 92 -13.08 -8.48 2.20
C VAL A 92 -14.07 -9.54 1.75
N ALA A 93 -13.81 -10.19 0.62
CA ALA A 93 -14.72 -11.19 0.07
C ALA A 93 -14.74 -12.50 0.87
N LEU A 94 -13.61 -12.90 1.46
CA LEU A 94 -13.49 -14.03 2.39
C LEU A 94 -14.26 -13.75 3.69
N GLU A 95 -14.03 -12.60 4.31
CA GLU A 95 -14.67 -12.18 5.56
C GLU A 95 -16.19 -12.09 5.41
N ASP A 96 -16.68 -11.59 4.28
CA ASP A 96 -18.10 -11.52 3.96
C ASP A 96 -18.71 -12.89 3.56
N GLY A 97 -17.92 -13.97 3.58
CA GLY A 97 -18.36 -15.33 3.20
C GLY A 97 -18.81 -15.43 1.73
N LYS A 98 -18.32 -14.55 0.85
CA LYS A 98 -18.66 -14.56 -0.57
C LYS A 98 -17.85 -15.55 -1.38
N ILE A 99 -16.66 -15.87 -0.91
CA ILE A 99 -15.70 -16.80 -1.53
C ILE A 99 -15.00 -17.63 -0.46
N THR A 100 -14.36 -18.70 -0.89
CA THR A 100 -13.40 -19.49 -0.11
C THR A 100 -12.10 -19.60 -0.88
N PRO A 101 -10.99 -20.05 -0.29
CA PRO A 101 -9.73 -20.26 -1.00
C PRO A 101 -9.87 -21.19 -2.22
N GLU A 102 -10.83 -22.12 -2.20
CA GLU A 102 -11.12 -23.12 -3.23
C GLU A 102 -12.09 -22.60 -4.31
N THR A 103 -12.73 -21.43 -4.09
CA THR A 103 -13.65 -20.86 -5.08
C THR A 103 -12.96 -20.67 -6.42
N GLU A 104 -13.51 -21.29 -7.47
CA GLU A 104 -12.92 -21.27 -8.79
C GLU A 104 -13.46 -20.12 -9.66
N VAL A 105 -12.59 -19.58 -10.47
CA VAL A 105 -12.89 -18.58 -11.50
C VAL A 105 -12.29 -19.02 -12.83
N ASP A 106 -13.06 -18.94 -13.90
CA ASP A 106 -12.51 -19.07 -15.24
C ASP A 106 -12.01 -17.71 -15.71
N THR A 107 -10.69 -17.55 -15.75
CA THR A 107 -10.03 -16.34 -16.25
C THR A 107 -9.78 -16.40 -17.76
N GLY A 108 -10.16 -17.51 -18.40
CA GLY A 108 -10.05 -17.74 -19.85
C GLY A 108 -8.62 -17.55 -20.35
N ASN A 109 -8.50 -16.81 -21.44
CA ASN A 109 -7.20 -16.46 -22.03
C ASN A 109 -6.53 -15.24 -21.36
N GLY A 110 -6.96 -14.86 -20.16
CA GLY A 110 -6.42 -13.72 -19.43
C GLY A 110 -6.93 -12.35 -19.90
N ILE A 111 -8.04 -12.31 -20.62
CA ILE A 111 -8.71 -11.07 -21.03
C ILE A 111 -10.19 -11.16 -20.69
N MET A 112 -10.71 -10.18 -19.99
CA MET A 112 -12.13 -10.05 -19.68
C MET A 112 -12.62 -8.64 -19.99
N MET A 113 -13.76 -8.53 -20.67
CA MET A 113 -14.42 -7.24 -20.91
C MET A 113 -15.25 -6.86 -19.69
N MET A 114 -14.95 -5.71 -19.10
CA MET A 114 -15.67 -5.14 -17.95
C MET A 114 -16.13 -3.73 -18.31
N TYR A 115 -17.43 -3.57 -18.47
CA TYR A 115 -18.06 -2.26 -18.77
C TYR A 115 -17.41 -1.52 -19.95
N GLY A 116 -17.06 -2.25 -21.02
CA GLY A 116 -16.43 -1.68 -22.21
C GLY A 116 -14.91 -1.56 -22.17
N SER A 117 -14.29 -1.82 -21.03
CA SER A 117 -12.84 -1.80 -20.83
C SER A 117 -12.26 -3.21 -20.71
N LYS A 118 -11.05 -3.42 -21.22
CA LYS A 118 -10.37 -4.71 -21.16
C LYS A 118 -9.55 -4.83 -19.85
N MET A 119 -9.96 -5.74 -18.97
CA MET A 119 -9.13 -6.23 -17.88
C MET A 119 -8.20 -7.32 -18.41
N ARG A 120 -6.90 -7.27 -18.06
CA ARG A 120 -5.91 -8.22 -18.59
C ARG A 120 -5.01 -8.74 -17.48
N ASP A 121 -4.76 -10.05 -17.52
CA ASP A 121 -3.67 -10.68 -16.79
C ASP A 121 -2.33 -10.45 -17.51
N HIS A 122 -1.22 -10.50 -16.77
CA HIS A 122 0.10 -10.22 -17.37
C HIS A 122 0.50 -11.27 -18.45
N ASN A 123 -0.04 -12.50 -18.38
CA ASN A 123 0.23 -13.59 -19.30
C ASN A 123 -0.82 -13.75 -20.40
N TRP A 124 -1.70 -12.77 -20.62
CA TRP A 124 -2.76 -12.85 -21.64
C TRP A 124 -2.24 -13.20 -23.05
N HIS A 125 -1.02 -12.77 -23.37
CA HIS A 125 -0.35 -13.06 -24.64
C HIS A 125 0.22 -14.49 -24.71
N ARG A 126 0.19 -15.24 -23.60
CA ARG A 126 0.60 -16.66 -23.49
C ARG A 126 -0.56 -17.60 -23.24
N GLY A 127 -1.80 -17.13 -23.42
CA GLY A 127 -3.01 -17.94 -23.29
C GLY A 127 -3.75 -17.85 -21.95
N GLY A 128 -3.30 -16.97 -21.04
CA GLY A 128 -3.97 -16.77 -19.75
C GLY A 128 -3.74 -17.92 -18.76
N TYR A 129 -4.58 -17.98 -17.74
CA TYR A 129 -4.50 -19.01 -16.68
C TYR A 129 -5.65 -20.03 -16.73
N GLY A 130 -6.69 -19.78 -17.57
CA GLY A 130 -7.88 -20.63 -17.61
C GLY A 130 -8.63 -20.63 -16.28
N LYS A 131 -9.07 -21.81 -15.85
CA LYS A 131 -9.82 -21.99 -14.61
C LYS A 131 -8.88 -22.19 -13.44
N ILE A 132 -8.91 -21.28 -12.47
CA ILE A 132 -8.05 -21.26 -11.28
C ILE A 132 -8.85 -20.89 -10.02
N ASN A 133 -8.40 -21.35 -8.86
CA ASN A 133 -9.03 -21.01 -7.58
C ASN A 133 -8.47 -19.71 -6.97
N VAL A 134 -9.10 -19.21 -5.90
CA VAL A 134 -8.73 -17.97 -5.22
C VAL A 134 -7.28 -17.97 -4.74
N THR A 135 -6.79 -19.08 -4.20
CA THR A 135 -5.39 -19.22 -3.80
C THR A 135 -4.48 -18.97 -4.99
N ARG A 136 -4.74 -19.63 -6.11
CA ARG A 136 -3.94 -19.47 -7.34
C ARG A 136 -4.08 -18.08 -7.94
N ILE A 137 -5.26 -17.45 -7.85
CA ILE A 137 -5.48 -16.04 -8.29
C ILE A 137 -4.50 -15.09 -7.60
N LEU A 138 -4.29 -15.23 -6.27
CA LEU A 138 -3.34 -14.41 -5.53
C LEU A 138 -1.88 -14.76 -5.87
N GLU A 139 -1.53 -16.05 -5.95
CA GLU A 139 -0.18 -16.51 -6.27
C GLU A 139 0.32 -15.97 -7.63
N VAL A 140 -0.55 -15.97 -8.64
CA VAL A 140 -0.20 -15.49 -9.98
C VAL A 140 -0.57 -14.03 -10.20
N SER A 141 -1.12 -13.38 -9.18
CA SER A 141 -1.56 -11.98 -9.24
C SER A 141 -2.53 -11.72 -10.41
N SER A 142 -3.54 -12.59 -10.60
CA SER A 142 -4.52 -12.43 -11.69
C SER A 142 -5.39 -11.19 -11.49
N ASN A 143 -5.33 -10.27 -12.44
CA ASN A 143 -6.20 -9.09 -12.49
C ASN A 143 -7.64 -9.50 -12.79
N VAL A 144 -7.80 -10.39 -13.76
CA VAL A 144 -9.11 -10.90 -14.20
C VAL A 144 -9.81 -11.63 -13.05
N GLY A 145 -9.08 -12.50 -12.34
CA GLY A 145 -9.65 -13.28 -11.24
C GLY A 145 -10.17 -12.40 -10.11
N VAL A 146 -9.34 -11.46 -9.61
CA VAL A 146 -9.73 -10.58 -8.51
C VAL A 146 -10.85 -9.64 -8.92
N SER A 147 -10.72 -8.95 -10.06
CA SER A 147 -11.72 -7.99 -10.50
C SER A 147 -13.08 -8.64 -10.79
N TYR A 148 -13.08 -9.85 -11.38
CA TYR A 148 -14.32 -10.61 -11.58
C TYR A 148 -15.02 -10.97 -10.26
N LEU A 149 -14.28 -11.46 -9.27
CA LEU A 149 -14.84 -11.83 -7.98
C LEU A 149 -15.46 -10.63 -7.27
N ILE A 150 -14.74 -9.51 -7.20
CA ILE A 150 -15.23 -8.32 -6.52
C ILE A 150 -16.42 -7.71 -7.28
N ASP A 151 -16.35 -7.59 -8.59
CA ASP A 151 -17.48 -7.10 -9.38
C ASP A 151 -18.71 -7.99 -9.21
N LYS A 152 -18.56 -9.30 -9.35
CA LYS A 152 -19.66 -10.27 -9.20
C LYS A 152 -20.41 -10.13 -7.88
N HIS A 153 -19.70 -9.92 -6.78
CA HIS A 153 -20.28 -9.95 -5.44
C HIS A 153 -20.67 -8.59 -4.89
N TYR A 154 -20.14 -7.49 -5.45
CA TYR A 154 -20.34 -6.16 -4.89
C TYR A 154 -20.87 -5.11 -5.87
N LYS A 155 -21.03 -5.42 -7.18
CA LYS A 155 -21.53 -4.43 -8.17
C LYS A 155 -22.89 -3.83 -7.83
N ASP A 156 -23.77 -4.60 -7.17
CA ASP A 156 -25.10 -4.13 -6.77
C ASP A 156 -25.07 -3.34 -5.44
N ASN A 157 -24.03 -3.46 -4.65
CA ASN A 157 -23.79 -2.69 -3.43
C ASN A 157 -22.28 -2.45 -3.22
N PRO A 158 -21.64 -1.56 -4.01
CA PRO A 158 -20.21 -1.26 -3.89
C PRO A 158 -19.82 -0.70 -2.53
N GLN A 159 -20.75 -0.05 -1.82
CA GLN A 159 -20.47 0.49 -0.49
C GLN A 159 -20.04 -0.61 0.48
N LYS A 160 -20.62 -1.80 0.39
CA LYS A 160 -20.26 -2.93 1.25
C LYS A 160 -18.79 -3.34 1.09
N TYR A 161 -18.27 -3.31 -0.15
CA TYR A 161 -16.85 -3.56 -0.41
C TYR A 161 -15.96 -2.46 0.20
N VAL A 162 -16.33 -1.19 -0.02
CA VAL A 162 -15.60 -0.05 0.56
C VAL A 162 -15.61 -0.10 2.09
N ASP A 163 -16.75 -0.43 2.70
CA ASP A 163 -16.85 -0.60 4.15
C ASP A 163 -15.96 -1.76 4.66
N GLY A 164 -15.81 -2.81 3.86
CA GLY A 164 -14.87 -3.90 4.13
C GLY A 164 -13.42 -3.44 4.16
N LEU A 165 -13.00 -2.63 3.19
CA LEU A 165 -11.67 -2.03 3.17
C LEU A 165 -11.43 -1.11 4.38
N LYS A 166 -12.44 -0.33 4.75
CA LYS A 166 -12.39 0.57 5.92
C LYS A 166 -12.23 -0.19 7.24
N ARG A 167 -12.85 -1.36 7.37
CA ARG A 167 -12.66 -2.22 8.56
C ARG A 167 -11.21 -2.65 8.76
N MET A 168 -10.42 -2.69 7.68
CA MET A 168 -8.98 -2.97 7.73
C MET A 168 -8.11 -1.72 7.90
N SER A 169 -8.73 -0.56 8.16
CA SER A 169 -8.06 0.74 8.39
C SER A 169 -7.13 1.20 7.25
N ILE A 170 -7.30 0.68 6.03
CA ILE A 170 -6.44 1.04 4.88
C ILE A 170 -6.66 2.49 4.44
N ASP A 171 -7.85 3.05 4.71
CA ASP A 171 -8.23 4.43 4.41
C ASP A 171 -7.87 5.43 5.53
N GLN A 172 -7.27 4.96 6.62
CA GLN A 172 -6.95 5.79 7.77
C GLN A 172 -5.52 6.30 7.72
N PRO A 173 -5.29 7.57 8.11
CA PRO A 173 -3.94 8.04 8.37
C PRO A 173 -3.35 7.26 9.54
N LEU A 174 -2.02 7.11 9.55
CA LEU A 174 -1.29 6.41 10.61
C LEU A 174 -1.06 7.30 11.85
N HIS A 175 -1.39 8.60 11.75
CA HIS A 175 -1.19 9.60 12.82
C HIS A 175 0.26 9.68 13.29
N LEU A 176 1.17 9.73 12.32
CA LEU A 176 2.61 9.79 12.58
C LEU A 176 2.97 11.10 13.31
N GLN A 177 3.93 11.04 14.24
CA GLN A 177 4.41 12.23 14.97
C GLN A 177 5.36 13.12 14.14
N ILE A 178 5.53 12.79 12.86
CA ILE A 178 6.32 13.56 11.89
C ILE A 178 5.38 14.20 10.86
N SER A 179 5.76 15.37 10.37
CA SER A 179 4.97 16.11 9.40
C SER A 179 5.04 15.51 7.99
N GLY A 180 4.02 15.75 7.17
CA GLY A 180 4.01 15.37 5.76
C GLY A 180 3.30 14.05 5.46
N GLU A 181 2.59 13.48 6.42
CA GLU A 181 1.78 12.27 6.22
C GLU A 181 0.66 12.51 5.19
N GLY A 182 0.58 11.64 4.19
CA GLY A 182 -0.49 11.61 3.21
C GLY A 182 -1.78 11.05 3.78
N LYS A 183 -2.92 11.53 3.29
CA LYS A 183 -4.24 10.99 3.65
C LYS A 183 -4.67 9.94 2.65
N PRO A 184 -4.77 8.63 3.01
CA PRO A 184 -5.28 7.60 2.11
C PRO A 184 -6.65 7.96 1.54
N ASN A 185 -6.86 7.67 0.27
CA ASN A 185 -8.12 7.94 -0.41
C ASN A 185 -8.62 6.66 -1.10
N ILE A 186 -9.73 6.13 -0.59
CA ILE A 186 -10.48 5.03 -1.18
C ILE A 186 -11.85 5.57 -1.58
N LYS A 187 -12.08 5.65 -2.89
CA LYS A 187 -13.32 6.22 -3.43
C LYS A 187 -14.56 5.47 -2.96
N GLY A 188 -15.56 6.21 -2.50
CA GLY A 188 -16.88 5.69 -2.19
C GLY A 188 -17.85 5.82 -3.36
N PRO A 189 -18.90 4.98 -3.43
CA PRO A 189 -19.86 4.99 -4.56
C PRO A 189 -20.72 6.28 -4.63
N LYS A 190 -20.68 7.12 -3.60
CA LYS A 190 -21.36 8.44 -3.60
C LYS A 190 -20.48 9.55 -4.19
N GLU A 191 -19.23 9.27 -4.47
CA GLU A 191 -18.32 10.26 -5.03
C GLU A 191 -18.58 10.48 -6.51
N ARG A 192 -18.40 11.73 -6.96
CA ARG A 192 -18.74 12.20 -8.32
C ARG A 192 -18.16 11.36 -9.46
N TYR A 193 -17.00 10.77 -9.25
CA TYR A 193 -16.26 10.02 -10.28
C TYR A 193 -16.28 8.50 -10.05
N PHE A 194 -17.22 7.98 -9.26
CA PHE A 194 -17.39 6.54 -9.12
C PHE A 194 -18.17 5.99 -10.32
N ALA A 195 -17.46 5.41 -11.27
CA ALA A 195 -18.02 4.78 -12.47
C ALA A 195 -18.24 3.27 -12.25
N LYS A 196 -18.94 2.61 -13.18
CA LYS A 196 -19.08 1.13 -13.16
C LYS A 196 -17.73 0.41 -13.22
N THR A 197 -16.74 1.01 -13.88
CA THR A 197 -15.37 0.49 -13.94
C THR A 197 -14.59 0.65 -12.65
N THR A 198 -14.96 1.61 -11.79
CA THR A 198 -14.19 1.92 -10.56
C THR A 198 -14.06 0.70 -9.65
N LEU A 199 -15.14 -0.03 -9.40
CA LEU A 199 -15.09 -1.20 -8.51
C LEU A 199 -14.09 -2.28 -8.97
N PRO A 200 -14.14 -2.81 -10.23
CA PRO A 200 -13.16 -3.79 -10.68
C PRO A 200 -11.72 -3.24 -10.74
N TRP A 201 -11.51 -1.97 -11.08
CA TRP A 201 -10.17 -1.37 -11.10
C TRP A 201 -9.64 -1.13 -9.69
N MET A 202 -10.47 -0.65 -8.76
CA MET A 202 -10.13 -0.50 -7.36
C MET A 202 -9.70 -1.83 -6.73
N SER A 203 -10.36 -2.93 -7.10
CA SER A 203 -10.05 -4.25 -6.55
C SER A 203 -8.63 -4.73 -6.84
N ILE A 204 -8.00 -4.20 -7.86
CA ILE A 204 -6.61 -4.49 -8.23
C ILE A 204 -5.66 -3.32 -7.95
N GLY A 205 -6.13 -2.34 -7.13
CA GLY A 205 -5.33 -1.24 -6.58
C GLY A 205 -5.16 -0.03 -7.48
N TYR A 206 -6.05 0.17 -8.45
CA TYR A 206 -6.17 1.42 -9.21
C TYR A 206 -7.31 2.28 -8.67
N GLU A 207 -7.36 3.54 -9.06
CA GLU A 207 -8.38 4.50 -8.61
C GLU A 207 -8.47 4.67 -7.08
N THR A 208 -7.46 4.21 -6.36
CA THR A 208 -7.27 4.40 -4.92
C THR A 208 -5.86 4.90 -4.68
N GLN A 209 -5.67 5.68 -3.63
CA GLN A 209 -4.36 6.29 -3.35
C GLN A 209 -3.99 6.05 -1.89
N VAL A 210 -2.87 5.40 -1.68
CA VAL A 210 -2.42 5.00 -0.33
C VAL A 210 -0.90 5.18 -0.23
N PRO A 211 -0.39 5.81 0.85
CA PRO A 211 1.05 5.90 1.06
C PRO A 211 1.70 4.51 1.19
N PRO A 212 2.96 4.34 0.77
CA PRO A 212 3.68 3.06 0.89
C PRO A 212 3.71 2.50 2.31
N LEU A 213 3.88 3.35 3.33
CA LEU A 213 3.91 2.91 4.72
C LEU A 213 2.55 2.33 5.17
N ASN A 214 1.42 2.86 4.69
CA ASN A 214 0.10 2.30 5.02
C ASN A 214 -0.07 0.88 4.45
N ILE A 215 0.42 0.64 3.24
CA ILE A 215 0.42 -0.72 2.65
C ILE A 215 1.31 -1.66 3.46
N LEU A 216 2.50 -1.21 3.86
CA LEU A 216 3.37 -2.00 4.73
C LEU A 216 2.70 -2.33 6.07
N THR A 217 2.05 -1.35 6.71
CA THR A 217 1.33 -1.53 7.98
C THR A 217 0.19 -2.55 7.84
N PHE A 218 -0.54 -2.53 6.73
CA PHE A 218 -1.56 -3.53 6.43
C PHE A 218 -0.95 -4.94 6.34
N TYR A 219 0.15 -5.12 5.60
CA TYR A 219 0.84 -6.42 5.51
C TYR A 219 1.48 -6.84 6.83
N ASN A 220 1.99 -5.88 7.61
CA ASN A 220 2.50 -6.15 8.95
C ASN A 220 1.39 -6.73 9.87
N ALA A 221 0.17 -6.18 9.80
CA ALA A 221 -0.96 -6.72 10.55
C ALA A 221 -1.26 -8.18 10.16
N ILE A 222 -1.19 -8.53 8.88
CA ILE A 222 -1.36 -9.92 8.43
C ILE A 222 -0.28 -10.81 9.04
N ALA A 223 0.98 -10.39 8.97
CA ALA A 223 2.11 -11.13 9.52
C ALA A 223 2.05 -11.25 11.06
N ASN A 224 1.41 -10.29 11.73
CA ASN A 224 1.24 -10.21 13.18
C ASN A 224 -0.13 -10.76 13.65
N ASN A 225 -0.61 -11.81 13.01
CA ASN A 225 -1.86 -12.50 13.37
C ASN A 225 -3.11 -11.58 13.41
N GLY A 226 -3.16 -10.59 12.55
CA GLY A 226 -4.26 -9.61 12.46
C GLY A 226 -4.16 -8.42 13.41
N VAL A 227 -3.11 -8.34 14.20
CA VAL A 227 -2.88 -7.20 15.11
C VAL A 227 -2.11 -6.11 14.37
N MET A 228 -2.80 -5.00 14.09
CA MET A 228 -2.19 -3.83 13.46
C MET A 228 -1.42 -3.03 14.51
N THR A 229 -0.11 -3.02 14.39
CA THR A 229 0.79 -2.18 15.18
C THR A 229 1.39 -1.13 14.26
N VAL A 230 1.35 0.12 14.71
CA VAL A 230 2.04 1.23 14.05
C VAL A 230 2.98 1.80 15.08
N SER A 231 4.26 1.62 14.85
CA SER A 231 5.25 2.19 15.73
C SER A 231 5.74 3.51 15.21
N TYR A 232 5.79 4.39 16.15
CA TYR A 232 6.35 5.71 16.03
C TYR A 232 7.78 5.73 16.58
N THR A 233 8.56 6.69 16.13
CA THR A 233 9.67 7.16 16.93
C THR A 233 9.14 7.54 18.30
N HIS A 234 9.61 6.90 19.37
CA HIS A 234 9.27 7.34 20.71
C HIS A 234 10.01 8.64 21.01
N LEU A 235 9.26 9.74 21.11
CA LEU A 235 9.75 10.96 21.72
C LEU A 235 9.80 10.75 23.24
N THR A 236 10.95 10.43 23.79
CA THR A 236 11.15 10.50 25.23
C THR A 236 11.56 11.91 25.58
N LEU A 237 10.71 12.61 26.34
CA LEU A 237 11.14 13.83 26.99
C LEU A 237 12.21 13.45 28.02
N PRO A 238 13.32 14.21 28.12
CA PRO A 238 14.29 13.96 29.20
C PRO A 238 13.56 14.11 30.53
N THR A 239 13.59 13.07 31.36
CA THR A 239 13.19 13.15 32.75
C THR A 239 14.32 13.88 33.48
N THR A 240 14.06 15.13 33.85
CA THR A 240 14.91 15.90 34.74
C THR A 240 14.98 15.26 36.12
#